data_4a5a4f7a8bd42254e4e8ff5e0486af23
#
_entry.id   4a5a4f7a8bd42254e4e8ff5e0486af23
#
_cell.length_a   1.000
_cell.length_b   1.000
_cell.length_c   1.000
_cell.angle_alpha   90.00
_cell.angle_beta   90.00
_cell.angle_gamma   90.00
#
_symmetry.space_group_name_H-M   'P 1'
#
loop_
_entity.id
_entity.type
_entity.pdbx_description
1 polymer ?
#
loop_
_entity_poly.entity_id
_entity_poly.type
_entity_poly.pdbx_seq_one_letter_code
_entity_poly.pdbx_strand_id
1 'polypeptide(L)'
;MAITAYLAFEPADEDAARSVGAELERHGWTTIFSSPELRTQEKSAVLVQTVGESNVVILIASRAAEESALLQREIVAALNNGRPVIVVQAGDLPQDSWIHATLDTSGLIDLRAGAHSEVLGRIVERARAANGRGRVIAMLNIKGGVGKTVLAANLFAAAHLADKRSISFIDLDPQHNLTQYFLSPGERNRIRDRNHTIYGILNPRGEHSVPLSDIASIAIPLNRARRGVKQANFELIAGDERLFEFTLDTRSDRDKAEAFTRFRALITALRARSDAVIIDSNPCATFLTRLAITTADHIVAPVRPEKYSLTGLNMLEHVVREVRGRALRPSEFSVLLNGVNDRTRSGEAGDADTLTRNEIGNAPFFASALLPDEVPYSAVLKSAPSDRLAANPINVTAMMRVGGRPAKESLARAAAAILRRAGQ
;
A
#
# COMPACT_ATOMS: atom_id res chain seq x y z
N MET A 1 7.06 13.31 -12.65
CA MET A 1 8.11 12.34 -13.05
C MET A 1 7.62 11.53 -14.24
N ALA A 2 8.51 11.12 -15.13
CA ALA A 2 8.14 10.21 -16.22
C ALA A 2 7.71 8.86 -15.62
N ILE A 3 6.64 8.27 -16.19
CA ILE A 3 6.15 6.95 -15.76
C ILE A 3 7.09 5.90 -16.39
N THR A 4 7.67 5.04 -15.57
CA THR A 4 8.70 4.10 -16.00
C THR A 4 8.20 2.65 -15.98
N ALA A 5 8.42 1.94 -17.08
CA ALA A 5 8.17 0.50 -17.21
C ALA A 5 9.51 -0.24 -17.32
N TYR A 6 9.71 -1.26 -16.48
CA TYR A 6 10.83 -2.18 -16.58
C TYR A 6 10.41 -3.42 -17.39
N LEU A 7 11.13 -3.72 -18.45
CA LEU A 7 10.89 -4.90 -19.28
C LEU A 7 11.87 -6.01 -18.89
N ALA A 8 11.34 -7.07 -18.30
CA ALA A 8 12.06 -8.25 -17.87
C ALA A 8 11.90 -9.34 -18.93
N PHE A 9 12.99 -9.78 -19.57
CA PHE A 9 12.95 -10.73 -20.67
C PHE A 9 14.27 -11.47 -20.83
N GLU A 10 14.26 -12.62 -21.50
CA GLU A 10 15.47 -13.33 -21.93
C GLU A 10 15.90 -12.90 -23.35
N PRO A 11 17.18 -13.00 -23.73
CA PRO A 11 17.66 -12.57 -25.03
C PRO A 11 16.90 -13.17 -26.22
N ALA A 12 16.35 -14.37 -26.06
CA ALA A 12 15.50 -15.00 -27.08
C ALA A 12 14.18 -14.25 -27.32
N ASP A 13 13.77 -13.41 -26.38
CA ASP A 13 12.49 -12.67 -26.43
C ASP A 13 12.71 -11.17 -26.70
N GLU A 14 13.89 -10.75 -27.13
CA GLU A 14 14.25 -9.33 -27.29
C GLU A 14 13.34 -8.59 -28.27
N ASP A 15 12.96 -9.22 -29.40
CA ASP A 15 12.07 -8.60 -30.39
C ASP A 15 10.69 -8.31 -29.79
N ALA A 16 10.16 -9.24 -29.01
CA ALA A 16 8.90 -9.07 -28.30
C ALA A 16 8.99 -7.93 -27.27
N ALA A 17 10.06 -7.91 -26.48
CA ALA A 17 10.33 -6.86 -25.50
C ALA A 17 10.44 -5.48 -26.15
N ARG A 18 11.18 -5.35 -27.26
CA ARG A 18 11.32 -4.11 -28.02
C ARG A 18 10.00 -3.63 -28.61
N SER A 19 9.16 -4.53 -29.13
CA SER A 19 7.84 -4.18 -29.65
C SER A 19 6.94 -3.61 -28.55
N VAL A 20 6.92 -4.24 -27.38
CA VAL A 20 6.16 -3.78 -26.22
C VAL A 20 6.72 -2.44 -25.72
N GLY A 21 8.04 -2.31 -25.63
CA GLY A 21 8.69 -1.08 -25.19
C GLY A 21 8.38 0.10 -26.10
N ALA A 22 8.49 -0.07 -27.42
CA ALA A 22 8.19 0.97 -28.40
C ALA A 22 6.72 1.44 -28.32
N GLU A 23 5.77 0.51 -28.02
CA GLU A 23 4.37 0.90 -27.86
C GLU A 23 4.17 1.70 -26.58
N LEU A 24 4.80 1.31 -25.47
CA LEU A 24 4.74 2.05 -24.22
C LEU A 24 5.33 3.46 -24.38
N GLU A 25 6.45 3.60 -25.08
CA GLU A 25 7.10 4.90 -25.34
C GLU A 25 6.22 5.81 -26.19
N ARG A 26 5.53 5.31 -27.21
CA ARG A 26 4.52 6.04 -27.97
C ARG A 26 3.38 6.58 -27.08
N HIS A 27 3.14 5.94 -25.95
CA HIS A 27 2.14 6.35 -24.97
C HIS A 27 2.70 7.12 -23.76
N GLY A 28 3.94 7.62 -23.85
CA GLY A 28 4.56 8.51 -22.87
C GLY A 28 5.21 7.82 -21.67
N TRP A 29 5.51 6.52 -21.79
CA TRP A 29 6.28 5.79 -20.78
C TRP A 29 7.78 5.92 -21.08
N THR A 30 8.59 5.88 -20.03
CA THR A 30 10.03 5.62 -20.14
C THR A 30 10.26 4.13 -19.95
N THR A 31 10.98 3.47 -20.86
CA THR A 31 11.24 2.04 -20.76
C THR A 31 12.67 1.77 -20.33
N ILE A 32 12.83 0.76 -19.45
CA ILE A 32 14.12 0.23 -19.03
C ILE A 32 14.11 -1.24 -19.38
N PHE A 33 15.09 -1.65 -20.18
CA PHE A 33 15.22 -3.05 -20.59
C PHE A 33 16.15 -3.79 -19.65
N SER A 34 15.76 -4.99 -19.24
CA SER A 34 16.65 -5.94 -18.59
C SER A 34 17.87 -6.18 -19.47
N SER A 35 19.06 -6.15 -18.90
CA SER A 35 20.28 -6.42 -19.65
C SER A 35 21.15 -7.43 -18.92
N PRO A 36 21.93 -8.26 -19.65
CA PRO A 36 22.88 -9.20 -19.04
C PRO A 36 23.88 -8.52 -18.09
N GLU A 37 24.20 -7.25 -18.37
CA GLU A 37 25.11 -6.45 -17.56
C GLU A 37 24.55 -6.10 -16.18
N LEU A 38 23.24 -5.94 -16.07
CA LEU A 38 22.54 -5.68 -14.77
C LEU A 38 22.39 -6.96 -13.95
N ARG A 39 22.54 -8.13 -14.57
CA ARG A 39 22.30 -9.44 -13.97
C ARG A 39 23.53 -10.04 -13.28
N THR A 40 24.67 -9.34 -13.28
CA THR A 40 25.89 -9.80 -12.58
C THR A 40 25.70 -9.69 -11.07
N GLN A 41 26.42 -10.55 -10.32
CA GLN A 41 26.39 -10.53 -8.85
C GLN A 41 26.79 -9.16 -8.28
N GLU A 42 27.77 -8.50 -8.91
CA GLU A 42 28.28 -7.18 -8.51
C GLU A 42 27.23 -6.07 -8.69
N LYS A 43 26.29 -6.22 -9.63
CA LYS A 43 25.23 -5.24 -9.91
C LYS A 43 23.85 -5.64 -9.35
N SER A 44 23.78 -6.66 -8.51
CA SER A 44 22.53 -7.12 -7.91
C SER A 44 21.77 -6.01 -7.15
N ALA A 45 22.48 -5.15 -6.43
CA ALA A 45 21.89 -4.00 -5.74
C ALA A 45 21.31 -2.96 -6.72
N VAL A 46 22.02 -2.71 -7.84
CA VAL A 46 21.56 -1.79 -8.89
C VAL A 46 20.30 -2.33 -9.57
N LEU A 47 20.25 -3.64 -9.81
CA LEU A 47 19.07 -4.31 -10.36
C LEU A 47 17.86 -4.14 -9.44
N VAL A 48 17.99 -4.47 -8.16
CA VAL A 48 16.91 -4.33 -7.17
C VAL A 48 16.44 -2.87 -7.08
N GLN A 49 17.37 -1.93 -7.12
CA GLN A 49 17.05 -0.50 -7.12
C GLN A 49 16.29 -0.10 -8.39
N THR A 50 16.79 -0.45 -9.58
CA THR A 50 16.18 -0.11 -10.88
C THR A 50 14.77 -0.67 -10.99
N VAL A 51 14.57 -1.94 -10.65
CA VAL A 51 13.27 -2.60 -10.62
C VAL A 51 12.37 -1.93 -9.58
N GLY A 52 12.89 -1.64 -8.39
CA GLY A 52 12.16 -0.99 -7.30
C GLY A 52 11.77 0.46 -7.58
N GLU A 53 12.41 1.14 -8.51
CA GLU A 53 12.11 2.52 -8.93
C GLU A 53 11.13 2.59 -10.10
N SER A 54 10.91 1.50 -10.82
CA SER A 54 9.95 1.45 -11.92
C SER A 54 8.50 1.46 -11.41
N ASN A 55 7.59 1.99 -12.21
CA ASN A 55 6.16 2.04 -11.88
C ASN A 55 5.47 0.70 -12.13
N VAL A 56 5.91 -0.02 -13.15
CA VAL A 56 5.40 -1.34 -13.54
C VAL A 56 6.55 -2.19 -14.06
N VAL A 57 6.48 -3.49 -13.85
CA VAL A 57 7.36 -4.48 -14.46
C VAL A 57 6.55 -5.30 -15.46
N ILE A 58 7.07 -5.46 -16.65
CA ILE A 58 6.47 -6.28 -17.71
C ILE A 58 7.38 -7.47 -17.92
N LEU A 59 6.89 -8.66 -17.61
CA LEU A 59 7.57 -9.91 -17.86
C LEU A 59 7.18 -10.43 -19.24
N ILE A 60 8.14 -10.56 -20.13
CA ILE A 60 7.95 -11.30 -21.39
C ILE A 60 8.16 -12.79 -21.08
N ALA A 61 7.07 -13.52 -21.06
CA ALA A 61 7.01 -14.89 -20.60
C ALA A 61 7.10 -15.87 -21.76
N SER A 62 8.13 -16.72 -21.74
CA SER A 62 8.41 -17.77 -22.71
C SER A 62 9.05 -18.97 -21.98
N ARG A 63 9.35 -20.02 -22.71
CA ARG A 63 10.12 -21.14 -22.17
C ARG A 63 11.52 -20.73 -21.71
N ALA A 64 12.18 -19.82 -22.43
CA ALA A 64 13.47 -19.28 -22.01
C ALA A 64 13.37 -18.50 -20.70
N ALA A 65 12.29 -17.71 -20.53
CA ALA A 65 12.01 -17.01 -19.30
C ALA A 65 11.76 -17.98 -18.12
N GLU A 66 11.06 -19.09 -18.36
CA GLU A 66 10.80 -20.13 -17.36
C GLU A 66 12.08 -20.78 -16.82
N GLU A 67 13.05 -21.01 -17.70
CA GLU A 67 14.32 -21.67 -17.37
C GLU A 67 15.33 -20.70 -16.73
N SER A 68 15.04 -19.39 -16.66
CA SER A 68 15.95 -18.36 -16.18
C SER A 68 15.85 -18.06 -14.69
N ALA A 69 16.78 -18.57 -13.90
CA ALA A 69 16.92 -18.22 -12.49
C ALA A 69 17.23 -16.73 -12.26
N LEU A 70 17.85 -16.05 -13.22
CA LEU A 70 18.16 -14.62 -13.15
C LEU A 70 16.90 -13.79 -13.32
N LEU A 71 16.07 -14.13 -14.30
CA LEU A 71 14.80 -13.47 -14.54
C LEU A 71 13.84 -13.65 -13.36
N GLN A 72 13.84 -14.85 -12.77
CA GLN A 72 13.08 -15.11 -11.54
C GLN A 72 13.50 -14.16 -10.41
N ARG A 73 14.78 -13.87 -10.24
CA ARG A 73 15.28 -12.89 -9.26
C ARG A 73 14.81 -11.47 -9.54
N GLU A 74 14.76 -11.03 -10.79
CA GLU A 74 14.22 -9.73 -11.19
C GLU A 74 12.74 -9.61 -10.79
N ILE A 75 11.98 -10.66 -11.05
CA ILE A 75 10.55 -10.70 -10.69
C ILE A 75 10.35 -10.71 -9.18
N VAL A 76 11.16 -11.51 -8.45
CA VAL A 76 11.13 -11.49 -6.97
C VAL A 76 11.49 -10.10 -6.44
N ALA A 77 12.48 -9.42 -7.03
CA ALA A 77 12.82 -8.04 -6.66
C ALA A 77 11.66 -7.08 -6.93
N ALA A 78 10.94 -7.20 -8.06
CA ALA A 78 9.74 -6.44 -8.34
C ALA A 78 8.66 -6.68 -7.28
N LEU A 79 8.41 -7.95 -6.95
CA LEU A 79 7.43 -8.36 -5.96
C LEU A 79 7.76 -7.81 -4.57
N ASN A 80 9.02 -7.91 -4.13
CA ASN A 80 9.48 -7.42 -2.83
C ASN A 80 9.44 -5.88 -2.71
N ASN A 81 9.44 -5.18 -3.84
CA ASN A 81 9.27 -3.72 -3.90
C ASN A 81 7.82 -3.30 -4.20
N GLY A 82 6.86 -4.23 -4.14
CA GLY A 82 5.44 -3.94 -4.39
C GLY A 82 5.14 -3.47 -5.80
N ARG A 83 6.04 -3.73 -6.77
CA ARG A 83 5.80 -3.32 -8.16
C ARG A 83 4.81 -4.27 -8.83
N PRO A 84 3.80 -3.75 -9.52
CA PRO A 84 2.89 -4.59 -10.30
C PRO A 84 3.67 -5.27 -11.42
N VAL A 85 3.46 -6.58 -11.58
CA VAL A 85 4.04 -7.37 -12.66
C VAL A 85 2.94 -7.75 -13.63
N ILE A 86 3.12 -7.40 -14.91
CA ILE A 86 2.23 -7.78 -16.00
C ILE A 86 2.90 -8.90 -16.78
N VAL A 87 2.22 -10.03 -16.92
CA VAL A 87 2.73 -11.15 -17.68
C VAL A 87 2.26 -11.03 -19.13
N VAL A 88 3.23 -10.94 -20.04
CA VAL A 88 3.01 -10.89 -21.49
C VAL A 88 3.61 -12.16 -22.07
N GLN A 89 2.77 -13.06 -22.53
CA GLN A 89 3.20 -14.35 -23.07
C GLN A 89 3.67 -14.22 -24.51
N ALA A 90 4.92 -14.55 -24.76
CA ALA A 90 5.54 -14.57 -26.08
C ALA A 90 5.73 -16.00 -26.62
N GLY A 91 5.78 -16.99 -25.73
CA GLY A 91 5.95 -18.42 -26.07
C GLY A 91 5.09 -19.31 -25.20
N ASP A 92 5.19 -20.63 -25.40
CA ASP A 92 4.47 -21.60 -24.58
C ASP A 92 5.06 -21.68 -23.17
N LEU A 93 4.18 -21.76 -22.18
CA LEU A 93 4.54 -21.93 -20.77
C LEU A 93 4.04 -23.28 -20.26
N PRO A 94 4.87 -24.03 -19.50
CA PRO A 94 4.42 -25.24 -18.82
C PRO A 94 3.30 -24.95 -17.81
N GLN A 95 2.41 -25.90 -17.57
CA GLN A 95 1.33 -25.74 -16.59
C GLN A 95 1.83 -25.64 -15.15
N ASP A 96 2.97 -26.26 -14.85
CA ASP A 96 3.68 -26.25 -13.57
C ASP A 96 4.70 -25.12 -13.45
N SER A 97 4.64 -24.13 -14.35
CA SER A 97 5.53 -22.97 -14.40
C SER A 97 5.59 -22.19 -13.08
N TRP A 98 6.81 -21.78 -12.65
CA TRP A 98 6.98 -20.87 -11.53
C TRP A 98 6.25 -19.53 -11.78
N ILE A 99 6.10 -19.13 -13.04
CA ILE A 99 5.39 -17.91 -13.43
C ILE A 99 3.92 -18.02 -12.98
N HIS A 100 3.26 -19.17 -13.27
CA HIS A 100 1.90 -19.43 -12.82
C HIS A 100 1.80 -19.61 -11.29
N ALA A 101 2.83 -20.18 -10.65
CA ALA A 101 2.86 -20.39 -9.22
C ALA A 101 3.10 -19.09 -8.42
N THR A 102 3.78 -18.10 -9.00
CA THR A 102 4.25 -16.89 -8.31
C THR A 102 3.44 -15.64 -8.67
N LEU A 103 2.91 -15.58 -9.89
CA LEU A 103 2.23 -14.41 -10.44
C LEU A 103 0.74 -14.69 -10.69
N ASP A 104 -0.07 -13.62 -10.57
CA ASP A 104 -1.44 -13.65 -11.04
C ASP A 104 -1.45 -13.65 -12.59
N THR A 105 -1.65 -14.81 -13.17
CA THR A 105 -1.75 -15.01 -14.62
C THR A 105 -3.17 -14.96 -15.16
N SER A 106 -4.19 -14.68 -14.34
CA SER A 106 -5.59 -14.55 -14.78
C SER A 106 -5.79 -13.44 -15.82
N GLY A 107 -4.90 -12.44 -15.79
CA GLY A 107 -4.87 -11.33 -16.74
C GLY A 107 -3.69 -11.39 -17.73
N LEU A 108 -3.07 -12.55 -17.94
CA LEU A 108 -2.01 -12.74 -18.91
C LEU A 108 -2.42 -12.28 -20.30
N ILE A 109 -1.53 -11.61 -21.01
CA ILE A 109 -1.74 -11.14 -22.38
C ILE A 109 -0.86 -11.96 -23.32
N ASP A 110 -1.49 -12.77 -24.18
CA ASP A 110 -0.77 -13.55 -25.20
C ASP A 110 -0.51 -12.66 -26.44
N LEU A 111 0.76 -12.43 -26.75
CA LEU A 111 1.19 -11.63 -27.91
C LEU A 111 0.80 -12.26 -29.25
N ARG A 112 0.52 -13.56 -29.25
CA ARG A 112 0.15 -14.33 -30.44
C ARG A 112 -1.36 -14.30 -30.71
N ALA A 113 -2.16 -13.82 -29.74
CA ALA A 113 -3.62 -13.83 -29.80
C ALA A 113 -4.17 -12.53 -30.39
N GLY A 114 -4.45 -12.52 -31.71
CA GLY A 114 -5.10 -11.40 -32.39
C GLY A 114 -4.16 -10.46 -33.16
N ALA A 115 -4.70 -9.31 -33.56
CA ALA A 115 -3.91 -8.31 -34.30
C ALA A 115 -2.86 -7.68 -33.37
N HIS A 116 -1.62 -7.61 -33.83
CA HIS A 116 -0.47 -7.18 -33.03
C HIS A 116 -0.69 -5.80 -32.37
N SER A 117 -1.24 -4.83 -33.10
CA SER A 117 -1.53 -3.50 -32.56
C SER A 117 -2.59 -3.48 -31.47
N GLU A 118 -3.61 -4.36 -31.55
CA GLU A 118 -4.65 -4.48 -30.54
C GLU A 118 -4.10 -5.08 -29.24
N VAL A 119 -3.26 -6.11 -29.37
CA VAL A 119 -2.60 -6.75 -28.23
C VAL A 119 -1.67 -5.79 -27.52
N LEU A 120 -0.86 -5.03 -28.27
CA LEU A 120 0.01 -4.00 -27.69
C LEU A 120 -0.79 -2.89 -26.99
N GLY A 121 -1.93 -2.46 -27.58
CA GLY A 121 -2.84 -1.52 -26.93
C GLY A 121 -3.37 -2.03 -25.58
N ARG A 122 -3.73 -3.31 -25.49
CA ARG A 122 -4.14 -3.96 -24.22
C ARG A 122 -3.03 -3.97 -23.17
N ILE A 123 -1.77 -4.14 -23.59
CA ILE A 123 -0.62 -4.06 -22.68
C ILE A 123 -0.50 -2.65 -22.08
N VAL A 124 -0.62 -1.61 -22.92
CA VAL A 124 -0.59 -0.21 -22.46
C VAL A 124 -1.74 0.09 -21.49
N GLU A 125 -2.95 -0.35 -21.80
CA GLU A 125 -4.10 -0.19 -20.90
C GLU A 125 -3.89 -0.92 -19.58
N ARG A 126 -3.35 -2.14 -19.61
CA ARG A 126 -3.04 -2.90 -18.41
C ARG A 126 -1.94 -2.24 -17.59
N ALA A 127 -0.90 -1.70 -18.24
CA ALA A 127 0.17 -0.95 -17.60
C ALA A 127 -0.36 0.33 -16.92
N ARG A 128 -1.24 1.07 -17.59
CA ARG A 128 -1.92 2.23 -17.00
C ARG A 128 -2.78 1.86 -15.80
N ALA A 129 -3.55 0.79 -15.92
CA ALA A 129 -4.37 0.28 -14.82
C ALA A 129 -3.51 -0.20 -13.64
N ALA A 130 -2.42 -0.92 -13.92
CA ALA A 130 -1.49 -1.42 -12.90
C ALA A 130 -0.68 -0.32 -12.23
N ASN A 131 -0.26 0.71 -12.99
CA ASN A 131 0.35 1.92 -12.42
C ASN A 131 -0.63 2.69 -11.52
N GLY A 132 -1.93 2.45 -11.69
CA GLY A 132 -3.05 2.88 -10.87
C GLY A 132 -3.06 4.38 -10.52
N ARG A 133 -4.24 5.00 -10.48
CA ARG A 133 -4.35 6.35 -9.93
C ARG A 133 -4.10 6.37 -8.43
N GLY A 134 -4.49 5.30 -7.72
CA GLY A 134 -4.45 5.23 -6.27
C GLY A 134 -3.07 4.90 -5.72
N ARG A 135 -2.57 5.72 -4.79
CA ARG A 135 -1.33 5.45 -4.05
C ARG A 135 -1.61 4.58 -2.84
N VAL A 136 -0.76 3.59 -2.61
CA VAL A 136 -0.85 2.75 -1.40
C VAL A 136 -0.02 3.39 -0.30
N ILE A 137 -0.69 3.73 0.80
CA ILE A 137 -0.09 4.39 1.94
C ILE A 137 -0.24 3.49 3.16
N ALA A 138 0.89 3.05 3.73
CA ALA A 138 0.89 2.24 4.94
C ALA A 138 1.15 3.10 6.18
N MET A 139 0.27 2.99 7.18
CA MET A 139 0.43 3.61 8.49
C MET A 139 1.23 2.66 9.38
N LEU A 140 2.51 2.92 9.56
CA LEU A 140 3.43 2.01 10.27
C LEU A 140 4.17 2.73 11.40
N ASN A 141 4.28 2.07 12.52
CA ASN A 141 5.25 2.37 13.58
C ASN A 141 5.36 1.14 14.49
N ILE A 142 6.56 0.80 14.90
CA ILE A 142 6.84 -0.32 15.80
C ILE A 142 6.30 -0.02 17.21
N LYS A 143 6.27 1.24 17.61
CA LYS A 143 5.73 1.66 18.90
C LYS A 143 4.19 1.60 18.90
N GLY A 144 3.63 0.93 19.90
CA GLY A 144 2.18 0.91 20.14
C GLY A 144 1.66 2.26 20.65
N GLY A 145 0.38 2.54 20.47
CA GLY A 145 -0.28 3.72 21.07
C GLY A 145 0.04 5.08 20.44
N VAL A 146 0.81 5.14 19.35
CA VAL A 146 1.16 6.40 18.68
C VAL A 146 0.01 7.00 17.85
N GLY A 147 -1.10 6.28 17.72
CA GLY A 147 -2.31 6.75 17.03
C GLY A 147 -2.44 6.34 15.57
N LYS A 148 -1.75 5.28 15.09
CA LYS A 148 -1.82 4.80 13.70
C LYS A 148 -3.25 4.72 13.19
N THR A 149 -4.08 3.87 13.79
CA THR A 149 -5.47 3.62 13.41
C THR A 149 -6.33 4.89 13.41
N VAL A 150 -6.25 5.66 14.51
CA VAL A 150 -7.03 6.89 14.64
C VAL A 150 -6.64 7.92 13.59
N LEU A 151 -5.34 8.06 13.32
CA LEU A 151 -4.85 8.96 12.29
C LEU A 151 -5.18 8.45 10.88
N ALA A 152 -5.05 7.14 10.61
CA ALA A 152 -5.49 6.56 9.34
C ALA A 152 -6.94 6.94 9.04
N ALA A 153 -7.86 6.68 9.98
CA ALA A 153 -9.27 7.00 9.81
C ALA A 153 -9.50 8.51 9.57
N ASN A 154 -8.91 9.37 10.42
CA ASN A 154 -9.27 10.78 10.45
C ASN A 154 -8.57 11.64 9.39
N LEU A 155 -7.28 11.37 9.09
CA LEU A 155 -6.55 12.06 8.02
C LEU A 155 -7.25 11.87 6.66
N PHE A 156 -7.53 10.62 6.34
CA PHE A 156 -8.05 10.30 5.00
C PHE A 156 -9.56 10.50 4.89
N ALA A 157 -10.31 10.46 6.00
CA ALA A 157 -11.68 10.98 6.02
C ALA A 157 -11.70 12.51 5.79
N ALA A 158 -10.75 13.25 6.36
CA ALA A 158 -10.62 14.69 6.11
C ALA A 158 -10.30 14.98 4.63
N ALA A 159 -9.41 14.20 4.00
CA ALA A 159 -9.10 14.30 2.57
C ALA A 159 -10.32 13.97 1.68
N HIS A 160 -11.08 12.92 2.02
CA HIS A 160 -12.31 12.56 1.31
C HIS A 160 -13.35 13.70 1.35
N LEU A 161 -13.53 14.31 2.53
CA LEU A 161 -14.51 15.38 2.71
C LEU A 161 -14.09 16.71 2.07
N ALA A 162 -12.80 17.06 2.14
CA ALA A 162 -12.28 18.32 1.61
C ALA A 162 -12.20 18.29 0.08
N ASP A 163 -11.60 17.24 -0.47
CA ASP A 163 -11.18 17.16 -1.87
C ASP A 163 -11.98 16.14 -2.69
N LYS A 164 -13.00 15.51 -2.11
CA LYS A 164 -13.79 14.43 -2.74
C LYS A 164 -12.92 13.28 -3.24
N ARG A 165 -11.83 12.95 -2.53
CA ARG A 165 -10.93 11.85 -2.86
C ARG A 165 -11.60 10.51 -2.66
N SER A 166 -11.40 9.59 -3.59
CA SER A 166 -11.78 8.19 -3.42
C SER A 166 -10.74 7.49 -2.55
N ILE A 167 -11.16 6.97 -1.39
CA ILE A 167 -10.29 6.34 -0.39
C ILE A 167 -10.78 4.94 -0.10
N SER A 168 -9.89 3.96 -0.20
CA SER A 168 -10.11 2.60 0.28
C SER A 168 -9.21 2.32 1.48
N PHE A 169 -9.79 1.79 2.54
CA PHE A 169 -9.05 1.35 3.73
C PHE A 169 -8.90 -0.16 3.74
N ILE A 170 -7.78 -0.63 4.28
CA ILE A 170 -7.52 -2.03 4.60
C ILE A 170 -7.09 -2.10 6.06
N ASP A 171 -7.84 -2.83 6.86
CA ASP A 171 -7.50 -3.13 8.26
C ASP A 171 -6.72 -4.43 8.31
N LEU A 172 -5.42 -4.34 8.46
CA LEU A 172 -4.48 -5.46 8.48
C LEU A 172 -3.98 -5.78 9.91
N ASP A 173 -4.59 -5.19 10.93
CA ASP A 173 -4.30 -5.49 12.33
C ASP A 173 -5.23 -6.60 12.84
N PRO A 174 -4.71 -7.69 13.46
CA PRO A 174 -5.53 -8.71 14.12
C PRO A 174 -6.47 -8.14 15.20
N GLN A 175 -6.14 -6.99 15.78
CA GLN A 175 -7.02 -6.28 16.73
C GLN A 175 -8.19 -5.58 16.03
N HIS A 176 -8.18 -5.50 14.69
CA HIS A 176 -9.18 -4.89 13.82
C HIS A 176 -9.76 -3.55 14.34
N ASN A 177 -8.88 -2.72 14.90
CA ASN A 177 -9.28 -1.46 15.51
C ASN A 177 -9.86 -0.46 14.51
N LEU A 178 -9.37 -0.43 13.26
CA LEU A 178 -9.91 0.43 12.21
C LEU A 178 -11.34 0.00 11.83
N THR A 179 -11.59 -1.31 11.78
CA THR A 179 -12.91 -1.88 11.54
C THR A 179 -13.88 -1.52 12.68
N GLN A 180 -13.43 -1.62 13.93
CA GLN A 180 -14.22 -1.21 15.08
C GLN A 180 -14.49 0.30 15.10
N TYR A 181 -13.57 1.08 14.54
CA TYR A 181 -13.72 2.52 14.41
C TYR A 181 -14.85 2.92 13.46
N PHE A 182 -15.05 2.16 12.37
CA PHE A 182 -16.02 2.48 11.34
C PHE A 182 -17.34 1.71 11.43
N LEU A 183 -17.36 0.52 12.01
CA LEU A 183 -18.50 -0.39 11.97
C LEU A 183 -19.01 -0.76 13.36
N SER A 184 -20.33 -0.82 13.47
CA SER A 184 -21.01 -1.30 14.67
C SER A 184 -20.78 -2.81 14.89
N PRO A 185 -20.94 -3.33 16.12
CA PRO A 185 -20.80 -4.76 16.41
C PRO A 185 -21.67 -5.65 15.51
N GLY A 186 -22.92 -5.25 15.25
CA GLY A 186 -23.82 -6.01 14.40
C GLY A 186 -23.40 -6.06 12.91
N GLU A 187 -22.81 -4.98 12.39
CA GLU A 187 -22.25 -4.96 11.04
C GLU A 187 -21.02 -5.85 10.94
N ARG A 188 -20.11 -5.78 11.92
CA ARG A 188 -18.90 -6.61 11.98
C ARG A 188 -19.23 -8.11 11.98
N ASN A 189 -20.21 -8.53 12.79
CA ASN A 189 -20.65 -9.93 12.84
C ASN A 189 -21.17 -10.39 11.47
N ARG A 190 -22.07 -9.63 10.84
CA ARG A 190 -22.60 -9.98 9.51
C ARG A 190 -21.53 -10.10 8.43
N ILE A 191 -20.50 -9.25 8.48
CA ILE A 191 -19.38 -9.25 7.54
C ILE A 191 -18.51 -10.47 7.76
N ARG A 192 -18.18 -10.77 9.01
CA ARG A 192 -17.41 -11.95 9.41
C ARG A 192 -18.13 -13.25 9.02
N ASP A 193 -19.41 -13.35 9.27
CA ASP A 193 -20.21 -14.55 8.97
C ASP A 193 -20.27 -14.84 7.47
N ARG A 194 -20.11 -13.81 6.63
CA ARG A 194 -20.01 -13.91 5.16
C ARG A 194 -18.56 -14.09 4.66
N ASN A 195 -17.58 -14.15 5.54
CA ASN A 195 -16.15 -14.14 5.22
C ASN A 195 -15.69 -12.90 4.39
N HIS A 196 -16.44 -11.81 4.41
CA HIS A 196 -16.13 -10.58 3.70
C HIS A 196 -15.13 -9.72 4.48
N THR A 197 -14.03 -10.33 4.92
CA THR A 197 -12.94 -9.70 5.66
C THR A 197 -11.62 -9.91 4.94
N ILE A 198 -10.59 -9.18 5.35
CA ILE A 198 -9.23 -9.36 4.83
C ILE A 198 -8.71 -10.79 5.08
N TYR A 199 -9.15 -11.47 6.15
CA TYR A 199 -8.81 -12.86 6.39
C TYR A 199 -9.32 -13.77 5.27
N GLY A 200 -10.57 -13.60 4.83
CA GLY A 200 -11.12 -14.35 3.70
C GLY A 200 -10.37 -14.10 2.39
N ILE A 201 -9.81 -12.91 2.22
CA ILE A 201 -8.93 -12.60 1.08
C ILE A 201 -7.60 -13.33 1.20
N LEU A 202 -6.93 -13.23 2.34
CA LEU A 202 -5.60 -13.82 2.55
C LEU A 202 -5.62 -15.34 2.64
N ASN A 203 -6.75 -15.93 3.08
CA ASN A 203 -6.87 -17.37 3.21
C ASN A 203 -7.02 -18.01 1.82
N PRO A 204 -6.05 -18.83 1.36
CA PRO A 204 -6.05 -19.36 0.00
C PRO A 204 -7.07 -20.48 -0.21
N ARG A 205 -7.52 -21.15 0.85
CA ARG A 205 -8.33 -22.38 0.77
C ARG A 205 -9.33 -22.50 1.89
N GLY A 206 -10.35 -23.35 1.62
CA GLY A 206 -11.38 -23.71 2.59
C GLY A 206 -12.61 -22.80 2.57
N GLU A 207 -13.52 -23.04 3.50
CA GLU A 207 -14.83 -22.37 3.58
C GLU A 207 -14.75 -20.86 3.78
N HIS A 208 -13.60 -20.37 4.24
CA HIS A 208 -13.38 -18.95 4.53
C HIS A 208 -12.65 -18.19 3.40
N SER A 209 -12.40 -18.83 2.26
CA SER A 209 -11.70 -18.19 1.14
C SER A 209 -12.66 -17.40 0.27
N VAL A 210 -12.31 -16.14 -0.03
CA VAL A 210 -13.01 -15.31 -1.01
C VAL A 210 -12.46 -15.63 -2.41
N PRO A 211 -13.28 -15.90 -3.44
CA PRO A 211 -12.81 -16.05 -4.80
C PRO A 211 -12.04 -14.84 -5.30
N LEU A 212 -11.01 -15.03 -6.12
CA LEU A 212 -10.22 -13.93 -6.68
C LEU A 212 -11.07 -12.97 -7.54
N SER A 213 -12.11 -13.48 -8.22
CA SER A 213 -13.08 -12.67 -8.97
C SER A 213 -13.80 -11.65 -8.09
N ASP A 214 -13.99 -11.98 -6.81
CA ASP A 214 -14.82 -11.21 -5.89
C ASP A 214 -14.01 -10.39 -4.88
N ILE A 215 -12.68 -10.47 -4.97
CA ILE A 215 -11.76 -9.93 -3.96
C ILE A 215 -11.95 -8.42 -3.67
N ALA A 216 -12.36 -7.66 -4.68
CA ALA A 216 -12.61 -6.23 -4.51
C ALA A 216 -14.07 -5.92 -4.18
N SER A 217 -15.01 -6.84 -4.44
CA SER A 217 -16.44 -6.63 -4.23
C SER A 217 -16.84 -6.68 -2.76
N ILE A 218 -15.99 -7.25 -1.89
CA ILE A 218 -16.23 -7.33 -0.45
C ILE A 218 -15.96 -6.02 0.29
N ALA A 219 -15.45 -5.00 -0.40
CA ALA A 219 -15.24 -3.68 0.20
C ALA A 219 -16.57 -3.07 0.66
N ILE A 220 -16.58 -2.58 1.88
CA ILE A 220 -17.77 -2.07 2.56
C ILE A 220 -17.85 -0.58 2.34
N PRO A 221 -18.88 -0.06 1.66
CA PRO A 221 -19.08 1.38 1.53
C PRO A 221 -19.31 2.02 2.91
N LEU A 222 -18.51 3.03 3.24
CA LEU A 222 -18.62 3.80 4.47
C LEU A 222 -19.43 5.09 4.28
N ASN A 223 -19.66 5.50 3.03
CA ASN A 223 -20.53 6.62 2.69
C ASN A 223 -21.91 6.12 2.24
N ARG A 224 -22.96 6.76 2.71
CA ARG A 224 -24.32 6.47 2.23
C ARG A 224 -24.47 7.13 0.85
N ALA A 225 -24.56 6.31 -0.19
CA ALA A 225 -24.82 6.80 -1.55
C ALA A 225 -26.14 7.58 -1.58
N ARG A 226 -26.10 8.83 -2.00
CA ARG A 226 -27.31 9.58 -2.38
C ARG A 226 -27.70 9.17 -3.80
N ARG A 227 -28.94 8.74 -4.00
CA ARG A 227 -29.45 8.36 -5.33
C ARG A 227 -29.19 9.47 -6.34
N GLY A 228 -28.55 9.13 -7.47
CA GLY A 228 -28.36 10.04 -8.61
C GLY A 228 -27.09 10.91 -8.56
N VAL A 229 -26.25 10.83 -7.52
CA VAL A 229 -24.99 11.58 -7.45
C VAL A 229 -23.84 10.59 -7.47
N LYS A 230 -22.94 10.70 -8.46
CA LYS A 230 -21.66 9.95 -8.48
C LYS A 230 -20.78 10.49 -7.35
N GLN A 231 -20.68 9.76 -6.26
CA GLN A 231 -19.83 10.11 -5.12
C GLN A 231 -18.46 9.43 -5.26
N ALA A 232 -17.42 10.07 -4.73
CA ALA A 232 -16.13 9.45 -4.55
C ALA A 232 -16.25 8.24 -3.61
N ASN A 233 -15.49 7.17 -3.88
CA ASN A 233 -15.49 5.98 -3.06
C ASN A 233 -14.92 6.27 -1.67
N PHE A 234 -15.58 5.79 -0.64
CA PHE A 234 -15.08 5.79 0.72
C PHE A 234 -15.47 4.45 1.32
N GLU A 235 -14.51 3.53 1.41
CA GLU A 235 -14.79 2.11 1.64
C GLU A 235 -13.73 1.44 2.50
N LEU A 236 -14.07 0.29 3.08
CA LEU A 236 -13.23 -0.48 4.00
C LEU A 236 -13.20 -1.96 3.59
N ILE A 237 -12.01 -2.54 3.54
CA ILE A 237 -11.79 -3.97 3.68
C ILE A 237 -11.63 -4.25 5.17
N ALA A 238 -12.62 -4.90 5.76
CA ALA A 238 -12.69 -5.10 7.21
C ALA A 238 -11.60 -6.05 7.71
N GLY A 239 -11.04 -5.74 8.87
CA GLY A 239 -10.15 -6.61 9.63
C GLY A 239 -10.88 -7.80 10.27
N ASP A 240 -10.08 -8.73 10.79
CA ASP A 240 -10.58 -9.98 11.37
C ASP A 240 -9.61 -10.50 12.43
N GLU A 241 -10.10 -10.92 13.59
CA GLU A 241 -9.28 -11.51 14.64
C GLU A 241 -8.51 -12.75 14.18
N ARG A 242 -9.03 -13.50 13.20
CA ARG A 242 -8.37 -14.69 12.63
C ARG A 242 -7.04 -14.35 11.91
N LEU A 243 -6.78 -13.09 11.61
CA LEU A 243 -5.46 -12.63 11.13
C LEU A 243 -4.33 -13.00 12.10
N PHE A 244 -4.67 -13.27 13.36
CA PHE A 244 -3.70 -13.74 14.36
C PHE A 244 -2.95 -14.99 13.92
N GLU A 245 -3.57 -15.87 13.13
CA GLU A 245 -2.94 -17.06 12.55
C GLU A 245 -1.72 -16.72 11.67
N PHE A 246 -1.73 -15.57 10.99
CA PHE A 246 -0.60 -15.09 10.20
C PHE A 246 0.51 -14.45 11.05
N THR A 247 0.25 -14.20 12.33
CA THR A 247 1.27 -13.65 13.25
C THR A 247 2.02 -14.75 13.99
N LEU A 248 1.42 -15.94 14.16
CA LEU A 248 2.02 -17.08 14.86
C LEU A 248 3.00 -17.90 14.02
N ASP A 249 3.23 -17.52 12.78
CA ASP A 249 4.10 -18.22 11.82
C ASP A 249 3.75 -19.71 11.59
N THR A 250 2.50 -20.08 11.85
CA THR A 250 2.02 -21.47 11.75
C THR A 250 1.66 -21.89 10.31
N ARG A 251 1.60 -20.93 9.39
CA ARG A 251 1.25 -21.17 7.99
C ARG A 251 2.46 -21.63 7.18
N SER A 252 2.23 -22.52 6.21
CA SER A 252 3.28 -22.95 5.29
C SER A 252 3.78 -21.79 4.40
N ASP A 253 5.01 -21.88 3.91
CA ASP A 253 5.57 -20.88 3.00
C ASP A 253 4.74 -20.77 1.70
N ARG A 254 4.17 -21.89 1.25
CA ARG A 254 3.25 -21.90 0.10
C ARG A 254 1.99 -21.09 0.38
N ASP A 255 1.35 -21.26 1.55
CA ASP A 255 0.14 -20.50 1.89
C ASP A 255 0.45 -19.02 2.07
N LYS A 256 1.63 -18.68 2.62
CA LYS A 256 2.09 -17.29 2.73
C LYS A 256 2.33 -16.66 1.35
N ALA A 257 2.94 -17.39 0.43
CA ALA A 257 3.18 -16.91 -0.95
C ALA A 257 1.85 -16.67 -1.69
N GLU A 258 0.89 -17.60 -1.55
CA GLU A 258 -0.44 -17.45 -2.12
C GLU A 258 -1.22 -16.30 -1.49
N ALA A 259 -1.19 -16.15 -0.17
CA ALA A 259 -1.79 -15.00 0.53
C ALA A 259 -1.19 -13.67 0.05
N PHE A 260 0.11 -13.63 -0.20
CA PHE A 260 0.80 -12.47 -0.75
C PHE A 260 0.29 -12.13 -2.16
N THR A 261 0.16 -13.13 -3.04
CA THR A 261 -0.39 -12.97 -4.39
C THR A 261 -1.81 -12.42 -4.35
N ARG A 262 -2.66 -12.98 -3.50
CA ARG A 262 -4.06 -12.54 -3.31
C ARG A 262 -4.14 -11.11 -2.77
N PHE A 263 -3.28 -10.75 -1.81
CA PHE A 263 -3.21 -9.39 -1.29
C PHE A 263 -2.82 -8.38 -2.39
N ARG A 264 -1.89 -8.73 -3.25
CA ARG A 264 -1.49 -7.89 -4.38
C ARG A 264 -2.62 -7.72 -5.40
N ALA A 265 -3.37 -8.77 -5.68
CA ALA A 265 -4.56 -8.68 -6.54
C ALA A 265 -5.58 -7.69 -5.95
N LEU A 266 -5.83 -7.74 -4.63
CA LEU A 266 -6.66 -6.77 -3.93
C LEU A 266 -6.13 -5.35 -4.11
N ILE A 267 -4.84 -5.12 -3.84
CA ILE A 267 -4.20 -3.80 -3.98
C ILE A 267 -4.38 -3.26 -5.40
N THR A 268 -4.15 -4.08 -6.42
CA THR A 268 -4.33 -3.69 -7.82
C THR A 268 -5.78 -3.28 -8.11
N ALA A 269 -6.75 -4.05 -7.63
CA ALA A 269 -8.16 -3.76 -7.83
C ALA A 269 -8.61 -2.47 -7.12
N LEU A 270 -8.11 -2.22 -5.90
CA LEU A 270 -8.42 -1.00 -5.15
C LEU A 270 -7.76 0.24 -5.76
N ARG A 271 -6.50 0.15 -6.21
CA ARG A 271 -5.80 1.24 -6.93
C ARG A 271 -6.57 1.71 -8.17
N ALA A 272 -7.20 0.81 -8.89
CA ALA A 272 -7.94 1.14 -10.11
C ALA A 272 -9.13 2.07 -9.86
N ARG A 273 -9.68 2.09 -8.65
CA ARG A 273 -10.91 2.82 -8.30
C ARG A 273 -10.78 3.85 -7.19
N SER A 274 -9.60 3.95 -6.56
CA SER A 274 -9.35 4.87 -5.45
C SER A 274 -8.19 5.81 -5.76
N ASP A 275 -8.21 7.02 -5.20
CA ASP A 275 -7.08 7.95 -5.25
C ASP A 275 -6.00 7.56 -4.24
N ALA A 276 -6.40 6.90 -3.14
CA ALA A 276 -5.48 6.32 -2.17
C ALA A 276 -6.05 5.05 -1.54
N VAL A 277 -5.17 4.07 -1.31
CA VAL A 277 -5.42 2.85 -0.54
C VAL A 277 -4.62 2.95 0.76
N ILE A 278 -5.31 2.94 1.88
CA ILE A 278 -4.72 3.16 3.20
C ILE A 278 -4.67 1.83 3.95
N ILE A 279 -3.47 1.40 4.31
CA ILE A 279 -3.26 0.17 5.09
C ILE A 279 -2.98 0.56 6.55
N ASP A 280 -3.87 0.17 7.45
CA ASP A 280 -3.61 0.19 8.90
C ASP A 280 -3.06 -1.17 9.32
N SER A 281 -1.94 -1.20 10.02
CA SER A 281 -1.21 -2.41 10.39
C SER A 281 -0.78 -2.37 11.84
N ASN A 282 -0.58 -3.56 12.41
CA ASN A 282 -0.10 -3.73 13.77
C ASN A 282 1.37 -3.25 13.93
N PRO A 283 1.83 -3.01 15.16
CA PRO A 283 3.20 -2.54 15.42
C PRO A 283 4.28 -3.63 15.30
N CYS A 284 3.92 -4.90 15.08
CA CYS A 284 4.86 -6.01 15.08
C CYS A 284 5.40 -6.28 13.68
N ALA A 285 6.69 -6.69 13.58
CA ALA A 285 7.32 -7.09 12.31
C ALA A 285 6.87 -8.51 11.88
N THR A 286 5.58 -8.69 11.65
CA THR A 286 4.96 -9.96 11.25
C THR A 286 4.86 -10.09 9.73
N PHE A 287 4.37 -11.24 9.26
CA PHE A 287 3.99 -11.44 7.86
C PHE A 287 3.02 -10.35 7.36
N LEU A 288 2.05 -9.94 8.18
CA LEU A 288 1.09 -8.87 7.81
C LEU A 288 1.78 -7.51 7.61
N THR A 289 2.74 -7.17 8.48
CA THR A 289 3.54 -5.95 8.30
C THR A 289 4.39 -6.02 7.01
N ARG A 290 4.93 -7.19 6.67
CA ARG A 290 5.64 -7.39 5.40
C ARG A 290 4.74 -7.16 4.20
N LEU A 291 3.48 -7.64 4.23
CA LEU A 291 2.49 -7.35 3.18
C LEU A 291 2.30 -5.84 3.01
N ALA A 292 2.11 -5.10 4.11
CA ALA A 292 1.96 -3.66 4.07
C ALA A 292 3.21 -2.95 3.51
N ILE A 293 4.42 -3.31 3.98
CA ILE A 293 5.69 -2.70 3.55
C ILE A 293 5.96 -2.93 2.06
N THR A 294 5.73 -4.16 1.58
CA THR A 294 6.04 -4.53 0.19
C THR A 294 5.09 -3.91 -0.81
N THR A 295 3.84 -3.66 -0.42
CA THR A 295 2.83 -3.12 -1.33
C THR A 295 2.67 -1.60 -1.26
N ALA A 296 3.17 -0.96 -0.20
CA ALA A 296 3.06 0.48 -0.04
C ALA A 296 3.98 1.27 -0.98
N ASP A 297 3.44 2.29 -1.63
CA ASP A 297 4.23 3.32 -2.32
C ASP A 297 4.84 4.29 -1.33
N HIS A 298 4.13 4.54 -0.22
CA HIS A 298 4.52 5.52 0.78
C HIS A 298 4.20 5.01 2.20
N ILE A 299 5.12 5.25 3.11
CA ILE A 299 4.97 4.89 4.53
C ILE A 299 4.81 6.16 5.34
N VAL A 300 3.79 6.20 6.17
CA VAL A 300 3.59 7.25 7.16
C VAL A 300 3.84 6.69 8.54
N ALA A 301 4.80 7.29 9.24
CA ALA A 301 5.14 6.95 10.62
C ALA A 301 4.61 8.03 11.58
N PRO A 302 3.45 7.80 12.23
CA PRO A 302 3.02 8.68 13.31
C PRO A 302 3.94 8.55 14.50
N VAL A 303 4.32 9.68 15.08
CA VAL A 303 5.22 9.75 16.23
C VAL A 303 4.60 10.64 17.30
N ARG A 304 4.55 10.16 18.53
CA ARG A 304 4.30 11.03 19.69
C ARG A 304 5.60 11.64 20.18
N PRO A 305 5.57 12.91 20.60
CA PRO A 305 6.72 13.54 21.25
C PRO A 305 7.03 12.90 22.60
N GLU A 306 7.79 11.83 22.60
CA GLU A 306 8.14 11.04 23.76
C GLU A 306 9.59 10.56 23.66
N LYS A 307 10.20 10.26 24.80
CA LYS A 307 11.52 9.63 24.86
C LYS A 307 11.55 8.35 23.98
N TYR A 308 12.64 8.15 23.25
CA TYR A 308 12.87 7.03 22.34
C TYR A 308 12.03 7.04 21.03
N SER A 309 11.43 8.17 20.66
CA SER A 309 10.68 8.26 19.40
C SER A 309 11.58 8.07 18.18
N LEU A 310 12.79 8.65 18.18
CA LEU A 310 13.79 8.46 17.13
C LEU A 310 14.28 7.00 17.06
N THR A 311 14.45 6.34 18.21
CA THR A 311 14.83 4.92 18.24
C THR A 311 13.78 4.05 17.52
N GLY A 312 12.49 4.31 17.76
CA GLY A 312 11.40 3.62 17.06
C GLY A 312 11.38 3.86 15.56
N LEU A 313 11.71 5.08 15.12
CA LEU A 313 11.83 5.41 13.70
C LEU A 313 13.02 4.69 13.05
N ASN A 314 14.18 4.63 13.70
CA ASN A 314 15.35 3.91 13.21
C ASN A 314 15.06 2.40 13.06
N MET A 315 14.37 1.81 14.04
CA MET A 315 13.95 0.40 13.95
C MET A 315 12.98 0.18 12.79
N LEU A 316 12.02 1.07 12.59
CA LEU A 316 11.07 0.98 11.47
C LEU A 316 11.80 1.09 10.12
N GLU A 317 12.70 2.07 9.97
CA GLU A 317 13.50 2.24 8.74
C GLU A 317 14.32 0.97 8.45
N HIS A 318 14.96 0.41 9.47
CA HIS A 318 15.72 -0.83 9.34
C HIS A 318 14.82 -1.99 8.85
N VAL A 319 13.67 -2.20 9.47
CA VAL A 319 12.72 -3.26 9.05
C VAL A 319 12.26 -3.06 7.62
N VAL A 320 11.93 -1.82 7.22
CA VAL A 320 11.50 -1.53 5.86
C VAL A 320 12.61 -1.80 4.86
N ARG A 321 13.85 -1.40 5.18
CA ARG A 321 15.03 -1.67 4.34
C ARG A 321 15.28 -3.17 4.17
N GLU A 322 15.22 -3.95 5.24
CA GLU A 322 15.36 -5.40 5.19
C GLU A 322 14.27 -6.07 4.34
N VAL A 323 13.01 -5.65 4.52
CA VAL A 323 11.89 -6.22 3.74
C VAL A 323 11.97 -5.86 2.26
N ARG A 324 12.38 -4.62 1.92
CA ARG A 324 12.48 -4.15 0.53
C ARG A 324 13.79 -4.53 -0.15
N GLY A 325 14.81 -4.94 0.61
CA GLY A 325 16.17 -5.24 0.11
C GLY A 325 16.92 -4.01 -0.43
N ARG A 326 16.47 -2.79 -0.09
CA ARG A 326 17.08 -1.53 -0.51
C ARG A 326 16.87 -0.40 0.50
N ALA A 327 17.70 0.64 0.38
CA ALA A 327 17.50 1.86 1.16
C ALA A 327 16.18 2.56 0.81
N LEU A 328 15.55 3.15 1.81
CA LEU A 328 14.38 4.00 1.63
C LEU A 328 14.77 5.35 1.04
N ARG A 329 13.94 5.87 0.16
CA ARG A 329 14.03 7.27 -0.28
C ARG A 329 13.19 8.16 0.65
N PRO A 330 13.64 9.38 0.97
CA PRO A 330 12.85 10.31 1.77
C PRO A 330 11.44 10.59 1.18
N SER A 331 11.30 10.54 -0.14
CA SER A 331 10.01 10.70 -0.83
C SER A 331 9.02 9.54 -0.57
N GLU A 332 9.51 8.37 -0.15
CA GLU A 332 8.68 7.20 0.17
C GLU A 332 8.28 7.12 1.65
N PHE A 333 8.69 8.12 2.44
CA PHE A 333 8.50 8.08 3.89
C PHE A 333 8.06 9.45 4.42
N SER A 334 7.15 9.46 5.38
CA SER A 334 6.74 10.65 6.12
C SER A 334 6.70 10.38 7.60
N VAL A 335 7.27 11.29 8.37
CA VAL A 335 7.13 11.34 9.82
C VAL A 335 6.07 12.37 10.16
N LEU A 336 5.02 11.96 10.88
CA LEU A 336 3.94 12.82 11.33
C LEU A 336 3.94 12.93 12.84
N LEU A 337 4.20 14.12 13.38
CA LEU A 337 4.09 14.38 14.82
C LEU A 337 2.61 14.41 15.23
N ASN A 338 2.26 13.61 16.23
CA ASN A 338 0.91 13.42 16.73
C ASN A 338 0.81 13.64 18.24
N GLY A 339 -0.23 14.32 18.66
CA GLY A 339 -0.46 14.62 20.07
C GLY A 339 0.47 15.70 20.61
N VAL A 340 0.83 16.64 19.75
CA VAL A 340 1.67 17.80 20.08
C VAL A 340 0.87 18.77 20.95
N ASN A 341 1.48 19.28 22.02
CA ASN A 341 0.82 20.24 22.89
C ASN A 341 0.65 21.61 22.20
N ASP A 342 -0.45 22.28 22.51
CA ASP A 342 -0.71 23.62 21.98
C ASP A 342 0.24 24.65 22.64
N ARG A 343 1.13 25.20 21.83
CA ARG A 343 2.15 26.18 22.26
C ARG A 343 1.54 27.46 22.83
N THR A 344 0.28 27.72 22.59
CA THR A 344 -0.38 28.95 23.03
C THR A 344 -0.94 28.88 24.45
N ARG A 345 -1.08 27.67 25.01
CA ARG A 345 -1.74 27.44 26.30
C ARG A 345 -0.81 27.21 27.48
N SER A 346 0.42 26.82 27.28
CA SER A 346 1.42 26.67 28.32
C SER A 346 2.69 27.41 27.90
N GLY A 347 3.08 28.42 28.61
CA GLY A 347 4.37 29.10 28.41
C GLY A 347 5.60 28.19 28.56
N GLU A 348 5.38 26.95 28.94
CA GLU A 348 6.26 25.79 28.87
C GLU A 348 5.77 24.86 27.75
N ALA A 349 5.98 25.25 26.50
CA ALA A 349 5.89 24.30 25.38
C ALA A 349 6.83 23.15 25.73
N GLY A 350 6.26 22.01 26.09
CA GLY A 350 6.95 20.95 26.79
C GLY A 350 8.29 20.62 26.14
N ASP A 351 9.35 20.57 26.94
CA ASP A 351 10.69 20.14 26.53
C ASP A 351 10.68 18.91 25.62
N ALA A 352 9.71 17.99 25.81
CA ALA A 352 9.55 16.78 25.04
C ALA A 352 9.20 17.02 23.57
N ASP A 353 8.29 17.96 23.24
CA ASP A 353 7.88 18.24 21.85
C ASP A 353 9.05 18.88 21.08
N THR A 354 9.74 19.82 21.73
CA THR A 354 10.90 20.50 21.16
C THR A 354 12.09 19.56 21.02
N LEU A 355 12.37 18.75 22.04
CA LEU A 355 13.44 17.76 22.00
C LEU A 355 13.21 16.73 20.89
N THR A 356 12.00 16.18 20.78
CA THR A 356 11.68 15.20 19.75
C THR A 356 11.81 15.79 18.35
N ARG A 357 11.37 17.05 18.11
CA ARG A 357 11.56 17.72 16.82
C ARG A 357 13.04 17.90 16.50
N ASN A 358 13.82 18.32 17.47
CA ASN A 358 15.26 18.54 17.29
C ASN A 358 15.98 17.22 17.02
N GLU A 359 15.66 16.14 17.74
CA GLU A 359 16.23 14.81 17.50
C GLU A 359 15.92 14.31 16.09
N ILE A 360 14.66 14.42 15.64
CA ILE A 360 14.25 14.02 14.29
C ILE A 360 14.86 14.95 13.24
N GLY A 361 14.87 16.26 13.49
CA GLY A 361 15.44 17.27 12.59
C GLY A 361 16.95 17.18 12.43
N ASN A 362 17.66 16.63 13.40
CA ASN A 362 19.11 16.40 13.35
C ASN A 362 19.48 15.04 12.67
N ALA A 363 18.51 14.17 12.41
CA ALA A 363 18.71 12.92 11.70
C ALA A 363 18.45 13.13 10.19
N PRO A 364 19.46 13.11 9.30
CA PRO A 364 19.34 13.60 7.92
C PRO A 364 18.20 12.96 7.12
N PHE A 365 17.99 11.66 7.28
CA PHE A 365 16.91 10.95 6.59
C PHE A 365 15.53 11.42 7.11
N PHE A 366 15.33 11.44 8.42
CA PHE A 366 14.04 11.79 9.02
C PHE A 366 13.75 13.28 8.95
N ALA A 367 14.76 14.15 8.95
CA ALA A 367 14.60 15.58 8.75
C ALA A 367 13.90 15.89 7.43
N SER A 368 14.33 15.22 6.35
CA SER A 368 13.70 15.37 5.04
C SER A 368 12.32 14.69 4.93
N ALA A 369 12.05 13.69 5.76
CA ALA A 369 10.80 12.98 5.82
C ALA A 369 9.76 13.62 6.78
N LEU A 370 10.19 14.53 7.67
CA LEU A 370 9.31 15.19 8.62
C LEU A 370 8.27 16.06 7.89
N LEU A 371 7.00 15.89 8.26
CA LEU A 371 5.93 16.72 7.74
C LEU A 371 5.91 18.07 8.47
N PRO A 372 5.65 19.17 7.74
CA PRO A 372 5.52 20.50 8.34
C PRO A 372 4.25 20.63 9.19
N ASP A 373 3.22 19.87 8.85
CA ASP A 373 1.96 19.84 9.58
C ASP A 373 2.01 18.79 10.70
N GLU A 374 1.56 19.19 11.87
CA GLU A 374 1.51 18.36 13.07
C GLU A 374 0.04 18.16 13.49
N VAL A 375 -0.24 17.08 14.18
CA VAL A 375 -1.56 16.83 14.75
C VAL A 375 -1.54 17.19 16.24
N PRO A 376 -2.29 18.21 16.67
CA PRO A 376 -2.32 18.61 18.07
C PRO A 376 -3.00 17.55 18.93
N TYR A 377 -2.68 17.54 20.22
CA TYR A 377 -3.36 16.69 21.18
C TYR A 377 -4.87 16.98 21.19
N SER A 378 -5.65 15.93 21.07
CA SER A 378 -7.10 16.00 21.12
C SER A 378 -7.69 14.85 21.93
N ALA A 379 -8.45 15.18 22.97
CA ALA A 379 -9.17 14.19 23.77
C ALA A 379 -10.18 13.40 22.92
N VAL A 380 -10.75 14.02 21.89
CA VAL A 380 -11.68 13.37 20.94
C VAL A 380 -10.99 12.32 20.10
N LEU A 381 -9.75 12.58 19.65
CA LEU A 381 -8.96 11.59 18.91
C LEU A 381 -8.47 10.46 19.82
N LYS A 382 -8.40 10.69 21.13
CA LYS A 382 -7.97 9.68 22.13
C LYS A 382 -9.13 8.78 22.56
N SER A 383 -10.36 9.28 22.54
CA SER A 383 -11.55 8.51 22.94
C SER A 383 -11.91 7.51 21.85
N ALA A 384 -12.25 6.27 22.25
CA ALA A 384 -12.85 5.32 21.33
C ALA A 384 -14.17 5.87 20.77
N PRO A 385 -14.51 5.61 19.50
CA PRO A 385 -15.81 5.99 18.96
C PRO A 385 -16.93 5.38 19.82
N SER A 386 -17.92 6.17 20.17
CA SER A 386 -19.15 5.63 20.76
C SER A 386 -19.94 4.87 19.67
N ASP A 387 -20.79 3.92 20.06
CA ASP A 387 -21.66 3.17 19.14
C ASP A 387 -22.47 4.06 18.18
N ARG A 388 -22.72 5.32 18.55
CA ARG A 388 -23.35 6.32 17.70
C ARG A 388 -22.44 6.81 16.56
N LEU A 389 -21.12 6.75 16.72
CA LEU A 389 -20.13 7.12 15.70
C LEU A 389 -19.96 6.04 14.66
N ALA A 390 -19.97 4.79 15.07
CA ALA A 390 -19.93 3.64 14.17
C ALA A 390 -21.14 3.61 13.20
N ALA A 391 -22.24 4.27 13.53
CA ALA A 391 -23.42 4.38 12.65
C ALA A 391 -23.25 5.38 11.50
N ASN A 392 -22.26 6.31 11.55
CA ASN A 392 -22.04 7.28 10.48
C ASN A 392 -20.58 7.79 10.47
N PRO A 393 -19.68 7.10 9.75
CA PRO A 393 -18.24 7.45 9.71
C PRO A 393 -17.95 8.87 9.19
N ILE A 394 -18.83 9.45 8.37
CA ILE A 394 -18.72 10.84 7.93
C ILE A 394 -18.90 11.81 9.10
N ASN A 395 -19.64 11.41 10.14
CA ASN A 395 -19.81 12.21 11.35
C ASN A 395 -18.58 12.17 12.28
N VAL A 396 -17.67 11.21 12.11
CA VAL A 396 -16.39 11.19 12.86
C VAL A 396 -15.60 12.47 12.60
N THR A 397 -15.50 12.88 11.35
CA THR A 397 -14.89 14.16 10.98
C THR A 397 -15.74 15.38 11.37
N ALA A 398 -17.07 15.25 11.41
CA ALA A 398 -17.95 16.30 11.89
C ALA A 398 -17.89 16.46 13.42
N MET A 399 -17.62 15.39 14.17
CA MET A 399 -17.43 15.44 15.63
C MET A 399 -16.09 16.01 16.07
N MET A 400 -15.13 16.17 15.18
CA MET A 400 -13.93 16.99 15.43
C MET A 400 -14.25 18.47 15.75
N ARG A 401 -15.51 18.85 15.74
CA ARG A 401 -15.99 20.13 16.31
C ARG A 401 -15.69 20.29 17.80
N VAL A 402 -15.47 19.23 18.55
CA VAL A 402 -15.23 19.33 20.00
C VAL A 402 -13.79 19.73 20.32
N GLY A 403 -12.84 19.50 19.41
CA GLY A 403 -11.45 19.96 19.52
C GLY A 403 -11.17 21.32 18.88
N GLY A 404 -12.20 21.99 18.32
CA GLY A 404 -12.07 23.26 17.63
C GLY A 404 -11.61 23.13 16.15
N ARG A 405 -11.78 24.22 15.38
CA ARG A 405 -11.31 24.35 13.98
C ARG A 405 -9.85 23.90 13.76
N PRO A 406 -8.89 24.16 14.67
CA PRO A 406 -7.47 23.85 14.44
C PRO A 406 -7.17 22.38 14.19
N ALA A 407 -7.81 21.44 14.90
CA ALA A 407 -7.53 20.00 14.73
C ALA A 407 -7.96 19.47 13.35
N LYS A 408 -9.16 19.88 12.87
CA LYS A 408 -9.68 19.49 11.57
C LYS A 408 -8.81 20.03 10.42
N GLU A 409 -8.40 21.27 10.53
CA GLU A 409 -7.55 21.91 9.51
C GLU A 409 -6.16 21.28 9.47
N SER A 410 -5.56 20.98 10.63
CA SER A 410 -4.27 20.28 10.71
C SER A 410 -4.33 18.90 10.07
N LEU A 411 -5.39 18.13 10.32
CA LEU A 411 -5.58 16.82 9.70
C LEU A 411 -5.74 16.92 8.18
N ALA A 412 -6.52 17.87 7.68
CA ALA A 412 -6.70 18.07 6.26
C ALA A 412 -5.38 18.48 5.57
N ARG A 413 -4.61 19.40 6.18
CA ARG A 413 -3.28 19.79 5.67
C ARG A 413 -2.28 18.64 5.69
N ALA A 414 -2.20 17.91 6.80
CA ALA A 414 -1.32 16.74 6.91
C ALA A 414 -1.69 15.66 5.88
N ALA A 415 -2.97 15.36 5.70
CA ALA A 415 -3.43 14.43 4.68
C ALA A 415 -3.05 14.88 3.26
N ALA A 416 -3.26 16.17 2.95
CA ALA A 416 -2.87 16.72 1.66
C ALA A 416 -1.35 16.67 1.43
N ALA A 417 -0.54 16.91 2.47
CA ALA A 417 0.91 16.79 2.40
C ALA A 417 1.36 15.35 2.14
N ILE A 418 0.76 14.37 2.83
CA ILE A 418 1.02 12.94 2.62
C ILE A 418 0.66 12.53 1.20
N LEU A 419 -0.53 12.89 0.72
CA LEU A 419 -0.99 12.54 -0.63
C LEU A 419 -0.12 13.15 -1.72
N ARG A 420 0.35 14.40 -1.54
CA ARG A 420 1.31 15.03 -2.46
C ARG A 420 2.64 14.27 -2.49
N ARG A 421 3.22 13.93 -1.34
CA ARG A 421 4.47 13.16 -1.27
C ARG A 421 4.33 11.77 -1.88
N ALA A 422 3.26 11.06 -1.58
CA ALA A 422 2.98 9.75 -2.15
C ALA A 422 2.77 9.81 -3.69
N GLY A 423 2.42 10.96 -4.24
CA GLY A 423 2.25 11.20 -5.69
C GLY A 423 3.53 11.58 -6.43
N GLN A 424 4.60 11.91 -5.71
CA GLN A 424 5.92 12.25 -6.27
C GLN A 424 6.74 11.00 -6.54
#